data_70803ac312124f2b9bd56fe3462f0478
#
_entry.id   70803ac312124f2b9bd56fe3462f0478
#
_cell.length_a   1.000
_cell.length_b   1.000
_cell.length_c   1.000
_cell.angle_alpha   90.00
_cell.angle_beta   90.00
_cell.angle_gamma   90.00
#
_symmetry.space_group_name_H-M   'P 1'
#
loop_
_entity.id
_entity.type
_entity.pdbx_description
1 polymer ?
#
loop_
_entity_poly.entity_id
_entity_poly.type
_entity_poly.pdbx_seq_one_letter_code
_entity_poly.pdbx_strand_id
1 'polypeptide(L)'
;MTTKSSRITPGTKLRDAEKMAHIPIKVVTSERETMLRKPNWLRIKLPKSSERIDNIKAALRKHDLHSVCEEASCPNLSECFNHGTATFMILGDICTRRCPFCDVGHGRPLQADKDEPRKL
;
A
#
# COMPACT_ATOMS: atom_id res chain seq x y z
N MET A 1 26.95 -22.04 2.02
CA MET A 1 25.53 -21.72 2.22
C MET A 1 25.04 -20.95 1.01
N THR A 2 24.41 -21.64 0.10
CA THR A 2 23.89 -21.06 -1.17
C THR A 2 22.60 -20.34 -0.87
N THR A 3 22.62 -19.02 -0.90
CA THR A 3 21.42 -18.18 -0.87
C THR A 3 20.57 -18.50 -2.09
N LYS A 4 19.48 -19.21 -1.87
CA LYS A 4 18.46 -19.47 -2.87
C LYS A 4 17.84 -18.12 -3.27
N SER A 5 18.31 -17.55 -4.37
CA SER A 5 17.66 -16.39 -4.98
C SER A 5 16.25 -16.82 -5.37
N SER A 6 15.27 -16.46 -4.56
CA SER A 6 13.87 -16.68 -4.89
C SER A 6 13.55 -15.83 -6.12
N ARG A 7 13.34 -16.47 -7.26
CA ARG A 7 12.87 -15.79 -8.47
C ARG A 7 11.47 -15.28 -8.19
N ILE A 8 11.34 -13.97 -8.06
CA ILE A 8 10.03 -13.32 -7.94
C ILE A 8 9.31 -13.54 -9.26
N THR A 9 8.19 -14.24 -9.21
CA THR A 9 7.34 -14.45 -10.38
C THR A 9 6.72 -13.12 -10.82
N PRO A 10 6.55 -12.86 -12.13
CA PRO A 10 5.81 -11.68 -12.59
C PRO A 10 4.44 -11.59 -11.93
N GLY A 11 4.05 -10.42 -11.47
CA GLY A 11 2.78 -10.21 -10.76
C GLY A 11 2.76 -10.63 -9.30
N THR A 12 3.86 -11.14 -8.74
CA THR A 12 3.93 -11.49 -7.32
C THR A 12 4.04 -10.22 -6.47
N LYS A 13 3.11 -10.06 -5.54
CA LYS A 13 3.08 -8.96 -4.56
C LYS A 13 3.64 -9.47 -3.23
N LEU A 14 4.76 -8.90 -2.81
CA LEU A 14 5.39 -9.22 -1.53
C LEU A 14 4.99 -8.18 -0.49
N ARG A 15 4.59 -8.65 0.70
CA ARG A 15 4.22 -7.82 1.85
C ARG A 15 4.86 -8.36 3.13
N ASP A 16 4.86 -7.53 4.15
CA ASP A 16 5.28 -7.87 5.52
C ASP A 16 6.63 -8.60 5.59
N ALA A 17 6.67 -9.77 6.21
CA ALA A 17 7.88 -10.55 6.43
C ALA A 17 8.58 -10.96 5.12
N GLU A 18 7.81 -11.30 4.07
CA GLU A 18 8.38 -11.65 2.76
C GLU A 18 9.06 -10.46 2.12
N LYS A 19 8.42 -9.28 2.22
CA LYS A 19 9.00 -8.02 1.74
C LYS A 19 10.29 -7.70 2.50
N MET A 20 10.28 -7.80 3.82
CA MET A 20 11.44 -7.53 4.67
C MET A 20 12.61 -8.46 4.37
N ALA A 21 12.36 -9.72 4.05
CA ALA A 21 13.39 -10.69 3.69
C ALA A 21 14.15 -10.32 2.40
N HIS A 22 13.52 -9.56 1.50
CA HIS A 22 14.10 -9.11 0.23
C HIS A 22 14.75 -7.71 0.29
N ILE A 23 14.63 -7.01 1.41
CA ILE A 23 15.26 -5.69 1.60
C ILE A 23 16.72 -5.89 2.04
N PRO A 24 17.70 -5.27 1.36
CA PRO A 24 19.12 -5.44 1.70
C PRO A 24 19.53 -4.76 3.02
N ILE A 25 18.68 -3.89 3.56
CA ILE A 25 18.93 -3.16 4.80
C ILE A 25 18.33 -3.94 5.97
N LYS A 26 19.17 -4.36 6.91
CA LYS A 26 18.70 -4.93 8.17
C LYS A 26 18.07 -3.84 9.03
N VAL A 27 16.77 -3.91 9.21
CA VAL A 27 16.07 -3.09 10.21
C VAL A 27 16.21 -3.80 11.57
N VAL A 28 17.05 -3.24 12.44
CA VAL A 28 17.17 -3.71 13.81
C VAL A 28 16.04 -3.05 14.61
N THR A 29 15.01 -3.82 14.94
CA THR A 29 13.99 -3.39 15.88
C THR A 29 14.55 -3.47 17.28
N SER A 30 14.76 -2.33 17.94
CA SER A 30 15.06 -2.32 19.37
C SER A 30 13.81 -2.76 20.13
N GLU A 31 13.94 -3.77 20.97
CA GLU A 31 12.89 -4.12 21.93
C GLU A 31 12.64 -2.92 22.85
N ARG A 32 11.46 -2.33 22.75
CA ARG A 32 11.03 -1.31 23.70
C ARG A 32 10.26 -2.01 24.81
N GLU A 33 10.75 -1.90 26.02
CA GLU A 33 10.13 -2.48 27.22
C GLU A 33 8.71 -1.94 27.47
N THR A 34 8.39 -0.75 26.97
CA THR A 34 7.05 -0.14 27.12
C THR A 34 6.58 0.51 25.82
N MET A 35 5.36 0.19 25.41
CA MET A 35 4.70 0.89 24.32
C MET A 35 4.30 2.30 24.75
N LEU A 36 4.95 3.31 24.18
CA LEU A 36 4.58 4.70 24.40
C LEU A 36 3.19 4.99 23.82
N ARG A 37 2.32 5.61 24.63
CA ARG A 37 1.00 6.04 24.18
C ARG A 37 1.14 7.16 23.15
N LYS A 38 0.49 7.00 21.97
CA LYS A 38 0.48 8.03 20.94
C LYS A 38 -0.15 9.33 21.47
N PRO A 39 0.46 10.50 21.22
CA PRO A 39 -0.12 11.80 21.55
C PRO A 39 -1.51 11.98 20.92
N ASN A 40 -2.36 12.79 21.53
CA ASN A 40 -3.73 12.99 21.06
C ASN A 40 -3.80 13.61 19.65
N TRP A 41 -2.84 14.45 19.29
CA TRP A 41 -2.77 15.08 17.97
C TRP A 41 -2.42 14.10 16.83
N LEU A 42 -1.88 12.92 17.16
CA LEU A 42 -1.62 11.83 16.20
C LEU A 42 -2.85 10.94 15.97
N ARG A 43 -3.96 11.19 16.65
CA ARG A 43 -5.17 10.39 16.52
C ARG A 43 -5.97 10.88 15.31
N ILE A 44 -6.26 9.96 14.40
CA ILE A 44 -7.12 10.21 13.25
C ILE A 44 -8.56 10.31 13.75
N LYS A 45 -9.27 11.34 13.27
CA LYS A 45 -10.71 11.46 13.48
C LYS A 45 -11.43 10.59 12.45
N LEU A 46 -12.15 9.59 12.92
CA LEU A 46 -12.98 8.79 12.03
C LEU A 46 -14.16 9.62 11.51
N PRO A 47 -14.51 9.51 10.23
CA PRO A 47 -15.68 10.19 9.68
C PRO A 47 -16.96 9.64 10.31
N LYS A 48 -17.98 10.49 10.40
CA LYS A 48 -19.31 10.10 10.94
C LYS A 48 -20.07 9.13 10.03
N SER A 49 -19.79 9.15 8.74
CA SER A 49 -20.37 8.25 7.72
C SER A 49 -19.26 7.66 6.87
N SER A 50 -19.38 6.39 6.53
CA SER A 50 -18.48 5.67 5.62
C SER A 50 -18.94 5.69 4.18
N GLU A 51 -20.13 6.17 3.88
CA GLU A 51 -20.77 6.07 2.57
C GLU A 51 -19.89 6.56 1.41
N ARG A 52 -19.24 7.74 1.57
CA ARG A 52 -18.34 8.27 0.54
C ARG A 52 -17.10 7.41 0.36
N ILE A 53 -16.58 6.88 1.47
CA ILE A 53 -15.42 5.98 1.46
C ILE A 53 -15.77 4.70 0.71
N ASP A 54 -16.93 4.13 1.00
CA ASP A 54 -17.40 2.88 0.39
C ASP A 54 -17.70 3.08 -1.10
N ASN A 55 -18.25 4.23 -1.49
CA ASN A 55 -18.47 4.58 -2.89
C ASN A 55 -17.17 4.70 -3.68
N ILE A 56 -16.14 5.34 -3.11
CA ILE A 56 -14.81 5.42 -3.75
C ILE A 56 -14.21 4.03 -3.89
N LYS A 57 -14.24 3.22 -2.84
CA LYS A 57 -13.74 1.83 -2.90
C LYS A 57 -14.49 0.99 -3.93
N ALA A 58 -15.79 1.13 -4.01
CA ALA A 58 -16.62 0.44 -5.01
C ALA A 58 -16.25 0.86 -6.44
N ALA A 59 -16.02 2.16 -6.67
CA ALA A 59 -15.58 2.68 -7.96
C ALA A 59 -14.19 2.14 -8.35
N LEU A 60 -13.22 2.13 -7.42
CA LEU A 60 -11.91 1.54 -7.65
C LEU A 60 -12.01 0.09 -8.11
N ARG A 61 -12.79 -0.73 -7.41
CA ARG A 61 -12.98 -2.16 -7.76
C ARG A 61 -13.72 -2.36 -9.07
N LYS A 62 -14.76 -1.56 -9.31
CA LYS A 62 -15.53 -1.63 -10.55
C LYS A 62 -14.69 -1.37 -11.79
N HIS A 63 -13.73 -0.47 -11.69
CA HIS A 63 -12.88 -0.07 -12.80
C HIS A 63 -11.49 -0.72 -12.79
N ASP A 64 -11.24 -1.63 -11.84
CA ASP A 64 -9.93 -2.29 -11.65
C ASP A 64 -8.80 -1.27 -11.50
N LEU A 65 -9.07 -0.25 -10.67
CA LEU A 65 -8.12 0.82 -10.37
C LEU A 65 -7.52 0.61 -8.98
N HIS A 66 -6.28 1.03 -8.81
CA HIS A 66 -5.53 0.90 -7.58
C HIS A 66 -5.18 2.27 -6.99
N SER A 67 -5.36 2.40 -5.67
CA SER A 67 -4.97 3.61 -4.95
C SER A 67 -3.77 3.33 -4.05
N VAL A 68 -2.80 4.23 -4.05
CA VAL A 68 -1.68 4.14 -3.11
C VAL A 68 -2.17 4.20 -1.65
N CYS A 69 -3.32 4.84 -1.41
CA CYS A 69 -3.90 4.95 -0.08
C CYS A 69 -4.29 3.58 0.50
N GLU A 70 -4.82 2.68 -0.33
CA GLU A 70 -5.12 1.30 0.08
C GLU A 70 -3.88 0.43 0.08
N GLU A 71 -3.06 0.52 -0.97
CA GLU A 71 -1.90 -0.34 -1.15
C GLU A 71 -0.79 -0.09 -0.14
N ALA A 72 -0.63 1.17 0.30
CA ALA A 72 0.34 1.55 1.32
C ALA A 72 -0.22 1.51 2.75
N SER A 73 -1.44 0.98 2.96
CA SER A 73 -2.09 0.96 4.27
C SER A 73 -2.10 2.33 4.95
N CYS A 74 -2.40 3.39 4.15
CA CYS A 74 -2.30 4.77 4.60
C CYS A 74 -3.23 5.06 5.79
N PRO A 75 -2.73 5.55 6.92
CA PRO A 75 -3.57 5.85 8.08
C PRO A 75 -4.59 6.97 7.84
N ASN A 76 -4.35 7.84 6.85
CA ASN A 76 -5.22 8.96 6.52
C ASN A 76 -6.27 8.63 5.44
N LEU A 77 -6.35 7.37 5.00
CA LEU A 77 -7.27 6.94 3.95
C LEU A 77 -8.71 7.40 4.20
N SER A 78 -9.20 7.20 5.43
CA SER A 78 -10.57 7.53 5.80
C SER A 78 -10.86 9.03 5.66
N GLU A 79 -9.91 9.88 6.02
CA GLU A 79 -10.03 11.34 5.90
C GLU A 79 -10.02 11.77 4.43
N CYS A 80 -9.02 11.30 3.67
CA CYS A 80 -8.89 11.63 2.25
C CYS A 80 -10.10 11.18 1.43
N PHE A 81 -10.53 9.94 1.60
CA PHE A 81 -11.70 9.41 0.87
C PHE A 81 -12.99 10.10 1.27
N ASN A 82 -13.15 10.46 2.55
CA ASN A 82 -14.30 11.24 2.98
C ASN A 82 -14.34 12.65 2.36
N HIS A 83 -13.18 13.24 2.09
CA HIS A 83 -13.08 14.50 1.33
C HIS A 83 -13.16 14.32 -0.19
N GLY A 84 -13.29 13.07 -0.67
CA GLY A 84 -13.36 12.77 -2.10
C GLY A 84 -12.01 12.81 -2.81
N THR A 85 -10.92 12.67 -2.07
CA THR A 85 -9.55 12.68 -2.61
C THR A 85 -8.96 11.28 -2.56
N ALA A 86 -8.46 10.80 -3.70
CA ALA A 86 -7.72 9.55 -3.82
C ALA A 86 -6.47 9.76 -4.68
N THR A 87 -5.39 9.08 -4.35
CA THR A 87 -4.16 9.07 -5.17
C THR A 87 -4.07 7.73 -5.86
N PHE A 88 -4.10 7.74 -7.18
CA PHE A 88 -4.07 6.52 -7.99
C PHE A 88 -2.66 6.05 -8.25
N MET A 89 -2.51 4.72 -8.29
CA MET A 89 -1.34 4.07 -8.86
C MET A 89 -1.65 3.75 -10.32
N ILE A 90 -0.92 4.38 -11.23
CA ILE A 90 -0.96 4.04 -12.64
C ILE A 90 -0.02 2.88 -12.91
N LEU A 91 -0.37 1.98 -13.84
CA LEU A 91 0.34 0.74 -14.17
C LEU A 91 0.19 -0.38 -13.12
N GLY A 92 -0.92 -0.41 -12.40
CA GLY A 92 -1.27 -1.48 -11.47
C GLY A 92 -0.78 -1.29 -10.04
N ASP A 93 -0.90 -2.32 -9.23
CA ASP A 93 -0.72 -2.33 -7.79
C ASP A 93 0.69 -2.74 -7.30
N ILE A 94 1.58 -3.12 -8.22
CA ILE A 94 2.91 -3.64 -7.91
C ILE A 94 3.99 -2.62 -8.25
N CYS A 95 4.73 -2.20 -7.23
CA CYS A 95 5.86 -1.27 -7.40
C CYS A 95 7.16 -2.04 -7.70
N THR A 96 7.98 -1.52 -8.60
CA THR A 96 9.32 -2.07 -8.89
C THR A 96 10.36 -1.69 -7.85
N ARG A 97 10.09 -0.65 -7.03
CA ARG A 97 11.00 -0.16 -6.00
C ARG A 97 10.84 -0.95 -4.70
N ARG A 98 11.91 -1.01 -3.91
CA ARG A 98 11.98 -1.72 -2.62
C ARG A 98 12.27 -0.74 -1.50
N CYS A 99 11.43 0.27 -1.35
CA CYS A 99 11.63 1.27 -0.29
C CYS A 99 11.31 0.65 1.08
N PRO A 100 12.22 0.70 2.07
CA PRO A 100 12.02 0.05 3.37
C PRO A 100 10.87 0.68 4.19
N PHE A 101 10.57 1.94 3.95
CA PHE A 101 9.51 2.68 4.65
C PHE A 101 8.12 2.58 3.96
N CYS A 102 8.04 1.96 2.78
CA CYS A 102 6.82 1.93 1.99
C CYS A 102 6.14 0.57 2.10
N ASP A 103 4.85 0.55 2.39
CA ASP A 103 4.06 -0.68 2.55
C ASP A 103 3.42 -1.18 1.24
N VAL A 104 3.59 -0.44 0.14
CA VAL A 104 3.14 -0.90 -1.19
C VAL A 104 3.84 -2.21 -1.55
N GLY A 105 3.07 -3.17 -2.03
CA GLY A 105 3.61 -4.43 -2.54
C GLY A 105 4.65 -4.18 -3.63
N HIS A 106 5.75 -4.92 -3.61
CA HIS A 106 6.79 -4.80 -4.62
C HIS A 106 6.98 -6.13 -5.35
N GLY A 107 7.40 -6.03 -6.59
CA GLY A 107 7.62 -7.20 -7.41
C GLY A 107 7.86 -6.82 -8.87
N ARG A 108 7.53 -7.74 -9.73
CA ARG A 108 7.52 -7.50 -11.17
C ARG A 108 6.09 -7.19 -11.59
N PRO A 109 5.79 -5.97 -12.05
CA PRO A 109 4.45 -5.59 -12.48
C PRO A 109 3.98 -6.42 -13.67
N LEU A 110 2.68 -6.52 -13.82
CA LEU A 110 2.05 -7.08 -15.01
C LEU A 110 2.18 -6.12 -16.19
N GLN A 111 1.71 -6.56 -17.36
CA GLN A 111 1.65 -5.69 -18.52
C GLN A 111 0.69 -4.53 -18.27
N ALA A 112 1.06 -3.32 -18.70
CA ALA A 112 0.22 -2.14 -18.57
C ALA A 112 -1.14 -2.32 -19.24
N ASP A 113 -2.20 -1.94 -18.57
CA ASP A 113 -3.55 -1.92 -19.14
C ASP A 113 -3.70 -0.71 -20.08
N LYS A 114 -4.01 -0.98 -21.34
CA LYS A 114 -4.19 0.05 -22.35
C LYS A 114 -5.43 0.92 -22.13
N ASP A 115 -6.41 0.38 -21.42
CA ASP A 115 -7.69 1.05 -21.12
C ASP A 115 -7.68 1.82 -19.80
N GLU A 116 -6.60 1.72 -19.01
CA GLU A 116 -6.47 2.41 -17.72
C GLU A 116 -6.71 3.93 -17.82
N PRO A 117 -6.19 4.66 -18.82
CA PRO A 117 -6.44 6.11 -18.95
C PRO A 117 -7.92 6.48 -19.19
N ARG A 118 -8.71 5.53 -19.69
CA ARG A 118 -10.15 5.74 -19.88
C ARG A 118 -10.96 5.46 -18.61
N LYS A 119 -10.41 4.64 -17.72
CA LYS A 119 -11.04 4.25 -16.46
C LYS A 119 -10.82 5.30 -15.36
N LEU A 120 -9.75 6.10 -15.47
CA LEU A 120 -9.41 7.22 -14.59
C LEU A 120 -10.24 8.45 -14.90
#